data_f990cbba87d0492c0809e949f9c54516
#
_entry.id   f990cbba87d0492c0809e949f9c54516
#
_cell.length_a   1.000
_cell.length_b   1.000
_cell.length_c   1.000
_cell.angle_alpha   90.00
_cell.angle_beta   90.00
_cell.angle_gamma   90.00
#
_symmetry.space_group_name_H-M   'P 1'
#
loop_
_entity.id
_entity.type
_entity.pdbx_description
1 polymer ?
#
loop_
_entity_poly.entity_id
_entity_poly.type
_entity_poly.pdbx_seq_one_letter_code
_entity_poly.pdbx_strand_id
1 'polypeptide(L)'
;MSATRRREKEDKPVLAICYDFDKTLSPDDMQAQGYIQSVYDGDVASFWTESNGMAEKFEMDTNLAYMYKMVDEARGRILLTKDSLEEYGSRVKLFPGVEDWFERIRQYGKQKGVIIEHYIISSGLKEMIQGTSVAKNGAFEKVYASSFMYDDKGVPIWPAQVVNYTNKTQFLFRIEKGVLDVNDSGVNDYFPPEEYRVPFRNIVYIGDSDTDIPCMKLVNLNGGHSIGVYNNDTLDKSKVFKMFNDNRIKYFAPADYTKGSELDTLVKAIINRTASNEILESIHYECKGEWIDNRNDSKKSISKRNKINLIIALDGSGSFATTHNIIGDMLDIEEWTKDECEMLIDIALQNSQVKYILHDKDVCIFYKCILESYGQHNEKTKKIQELLSNGQ
;
A
#
# COMPACT_ATOMS: atom_id res chain seq x y z
N MET A 1 15.77 -2.40 20.51
CA MET A 1 14.62 -2.73 19.66
C MET A 1 15.19 -3.16 18.31
N SER A 2 14.96 -4.40 17.88
CA SER A 2 15.40 -4.85 16.55
C SER A 2 14.61 -4.07 15.53
N ALA A 3 15.26 -3.23 14.72
CA ALA A 3 14.64 -2.63 13.56
C ALA A 3 14.05 -3.76 12.72
N THR A 4 12.76 -3.74 12.49
CA THR A 4 12.09 -4.73 11.63
C THR A 4 12.64 -4.48 10.23
N ARG A 5 13.52 -5.37 9.78
CA ARG A 5 14.20 -5.22 8.49
C ARG A 5 13.16 -5.23 7.38
N ARG A 6 13.31 -4.32 6.40
CA ARG A 6 12.54 -4.35 5.14
C ARG A 6 12.53 -5.77 4.57
N ARG A 7 11.38 -6.23 4.11
CA ARG A 7 11.29 -7.47 3.33
C ARG A 7 11.86 -7.22 1.93
N GLU A 8 12.84 -7.98 1.54
CA GLU A 8 13.47 -7.91 0.22
C GLU A 8 12.58 -8.57 -0.84
N LYS A 9 12.80 -8.22 -2.10
CA LYS A 9 12.09 -8.82 -3.23
C LYS A 9 12.51 -10.28 -3.37
N GLU A 10 11.54 -11.15 -3.53
CA GLU A 10 11.72 -12.59 -3.75
C GLU A 10 11.95 -12.89 -5.24
N ASP A 11 12.51 -14.08 -5.55
CA ASP A 11 12.68 -14.56 -6.93
C ASP A 11 11.35 -14.81 -7.65
N LYS A 12 10.28 -15.01 -6.89
CA LYS A 12 8.93 -15.20 -7.40
C LYS A 12 8.09 -13.96 -7.18
N PRO A 13 7.19 -13.63 -8.10
CA PRO A 13 6.29 -12.51 -7.91
C PRO A 13 5.41 -12.70 -6.68
N VAL A 14 5.23 -11.62 -5.92
CA VAL A 14 4.30 -11.55 -4.80
C VAL A 14 3.04 -10.83 -5.26
N LEU A 15 1.89 -11.43 -4.99
CA LEU A 15 0.57 -10.80 -5.11
C LEU A 15 0.03 -10.56 -3.70
N ALA A 16 -0.14 -9.30 -3.31
CA ALA A 16 -0.77 -8.92 -2.06
C ALA A 16 -2.27 -8.75 -2.25
N ILE A 17 -3.06 -9.44 -1.44
CA ILE A 17 -4.51 -9.28 -1.38
C ILE A 17 -4.84 -8.58 -0.07
N CYS A 18 -5.30 -7.34 -0.17
CA CYS A 18 -5.67 -6.48 0.95
C CYS A 18 -7.19 -6.49 1.10
N TYR A 19 -7.66 -6.68 2.31
CA TYR A 19 -9.09 -6.74 2.62
C TYR A 19 -9.45 -5.66 3.64
N ASP A 20 -10.61 -5.01 3.45
CA ASP A 20 -11.33 -4.52 4.61
C ASP A 20 -11.89 -5.71 5.39
N PHE A 21 -12.42 -5.49 6.60
CA PHE A 21 -12.89 -6.59 7.44
C PHE A 21 -14.42 -6.60 7.56
N ASP A 22 -14.99 -5.53 8.12
CA ASP A 22 -16.43 -5.40 8.35
C ASP A 22 -17.18 -5.32 7.00
N LYS A 23 -18.25 -6.10 6.85
CA LYS A 23 -19.05 -6.23 5.60
C LYS A 23 -18.25 -6.70 4.38
N THR A 24 -16.97 -7.06 4.60
CA THR A 24 -16.10 -7.65 3.58
C THR A 24 -15.76 -9.11 3.87
N LEU A 25 -15.15 -9.43 5.02
CA LEU A 25 -14.92 -10.80 5.50
C LEU A 25 -15.99 -11.26 6.51
N SER A 26 -16.61 -10.32 7.19
CA SER A 26 -17.70 -10.49 8.15
C SER A 26 -18.98 -9.87 7.57
N PRO A 27 -20.17 -10.44 7.82
CA PRO A 27 -21.43 -9.91 7.27
C PRO A 27 -21.87 -8.59 7.92
N ASP A 28 -21.32 -8.22 9.08
CA ASP A 28 -21.69 -7.01 9.81
C ASP A 28 -20.47 -6.42 10.53
N ASP A 29 -20.65 -5.21 11.09
CA ASP A 29 -19.64 -4.57 11.92
C ASP A 29 -19.32 -5.48 13.13
N MET A 30 -18.04 -5.71 13.39
CA MET A 30 -17.61 -6.64 14.45
C MET A 30 -18.12 -6.23 15.83
N GLN A 31 -18.22 -4.93 16.11
CA GLN A 31 -18.71 -4.40 17.36
C GLN A 31 -20.21 -4.66 17.58
N ALA A 32 -20.97 -4.75 16.48
CA ALA A 32 -22.39 -5.06 16.49
C ALA A 32 -22.70 -6.54 16.77
N GLN A 33 -21.68 -7.40 16.78
CA GLN A 33 -21.83 -8.85 16.95
C GLN A 33 -21.57 -9.28 18.42
N GLY A 34 -22.12 -8.56 19.37
CA GLY A 34 -22.12 -8.92 20.79
C GLY A 34 -21.48 -7.88 21.72
N TYR A 35 -20.51 -7.08 21.28
CA TYR A 35 -19.88 -6.08 22.12
C TYR A 35 -20.87 -4.96 22.51
N ILE A 36 -21.46 -4.28 21.52
CA ILE A 36 -22.41 -3.18 21.78
C ILE A 36 -23.54 -3.63 22.69
N GLN A 37 -24.10 -4.81 22.45
CA GLN A 37 -25.19 -5.37 23.26
C GLN A 37 -24.80 -5.65 24.72
N SER A 38 -23.51 -5.82 25.00
CA SER A 38 -23.01 -6.07 26.36
C SER A 38 -22.72 -4.82 27.17
N VAL A 39 -22.56 -3.67 26.48
CA VAL A 39 -22.13 -2.41 27.12
C VAL A 39 -23.15 -1.26 26.97
N TYR A 40 -24.11 -1.37 26.06
CA TYR A 40 -25.03 -0.31 25.72
C TYR A 40 -26.49 -0.74 25.87
N ASP A 41 -27.32 0.10 26.52
CA ASP A 41 -28.73 -0.23 26.78
C ASP A 41 -29.64 0.00 25.57
N GLY A 42 -29.20 0.77 24.58
CA GLY A 42 -29.91 0.99 23.32
C GLY A 42 -29.62 -0.06 22.26
N ASP A 43 -30.18 0.12 21.09
CA ASP A 43 -29.87 -0.73 19.93
C ASP A 43 -28.55 -0.30 19.25
N VAL A 44 -28.06 -1.15 18.36
CA VAL A 44 -26.82 -0.91 17.61
C VAL A 44 -26.90 0.38 16.78
N ALA A 45 -28.06 0.67 16.17
CA ALA A 45 -28.24 1.88 15.36
C ALA A 45 -28.13 3.15 16.19
N SER A 46 -28.71 3.15 17.41
CA SER A 46 -28.59 4.26 18.37
C SER A 46 -27.15 4.47 18.81
N PHE A 47 -26.40 3.39 19.07
CA PHE A 47 -24.97 3.49 19.41
C PHE A 47 -24.19 4.23 18.34
N TRP A 48 -24.35 3.86 17.07
CA TRP A 48 -23.68 4.50 15.94
C TRP A 48 -24.15 5.94 15.73
N THR A 49 -25.45 6.21 15.89
CA THR A 49 -26.00 7.57 15.76
C THR A 49 -25.41 8.50 16.80
N GLU A 50 -25.32 8.08 18.05
CA GLU A 50 -24.71 8.85 19.12
C GLU A 50 -23.20 9.05 18.93
N SER A 51 -22.50 8.00 18.48
CA SER A 51 -21.08 8.08 18.16
C SER A 51 -20.81 9.10 17.04
N ASN A 52 -21.59 9.05 15.96
CA ASN A 52 -21.48 10.01 14.86
C ASN A 52 -21.84 11.44 15.29
N GLY A 53 -22.89 11.60 16.09
CA GLY A 53 -23.26 12.90 16.67
C GLY A 53 -22.18 13.49 17.59
N MET A 54 -21.45 12.62 18.29
CA MET A 54 -20.26 13.04 19.06
C MET A 54 -19.15 13.52 18.13
N ALA A 55 -18.88 12.79 17.05
CA ALA A 55 -17.87 13.18 16.06
C ALA A 55 -18.18 14.55 15.46
N GLU A 56 -19.43 14.81 15.07
CA GLU A 56 -19.86 16.10 14.55
C GLU A 56 -19.71 17.21 15.60
N LYS A 57 -20.20 16.98 16.80
CA LYS A 57 -20.20 17.98 17.89
C LYS A 57 -18.79 18.45 18.26
N PHE A 58 -17.82 17.57 18.24
CA PHE A 58 -16.45 17.82 18.68
C PHE A 58 -15.45 17.93 17.53
N GLU A 59 -15.92 17.94 16.28
CA GLU A 59 -15.07 17.98 15.07
C GLU A 59 -13.97 16.91 15.09
N MET A 60 -14.30 15.69 15.53
CA MET A 60 -13.36 14.61 15.70
C MET A 60 -13.55 13.51 14.63
N ASP A 61 -12.50 12.73 14.41
CA ASP A 61 -12.58 11.54 13.56
C ASP A 61 -13.64 10.56 14.07
N THR A 62 -14.48 10.05 13.17
CA THR A 62 -15.58 9.14 13.52
C THR A 62 -15.11 7.86 14.18
N ASN A 63 -13.91 7.38 13.83
CA ASN A 63 -13.34 6.19 14.44
C ASN A 63 -12.80 6.47 15.84
N LEU A 64 -12.26 7.66 16.10
CA LEU A 64 -11.95 8.09 17.46
C LEU A 64 -13.21 8.19 18.31
N ALA A 65 -14.31 8.66 17.72
CA ALA A 65 -15.58 8.80 18.44
C ALA A 65 -16.13 7.44 18.87
N TYR A 66 -16.20 6.47 17.97
CA TYR A 66 -16.67 5.13 18.34
C TYR A 66 -15.75 4.43 19.34
N MET A 67 -14.42 4.56 19.17
CA MET A 67 -13.45 4.00 20.12
C MET A 67 -13.63 4.61 21.53
N TYR A 68 -13.81 5.92 21.60
CA TYR A 68 -14.11 6.59 22.87
C TYR A 68 -15.41 6.06 23.47
N LYS A 69 -16.50 6.03 22.68
CA LYS A 69 -17.80 5.55 23.13
C LYS A 69 -17.75 4.09 23.61
N MET A 70 -17.00 3.22 22.93
CA MET A 70 -16.79 1.85 23.40
C MET A 70 -16.21 1.81 24.81
N VAL A 71 -15.15 2.56 25.07
CA VAL A 71 -14.50 2.61 26.39
C VAL A 71 -15.43 3.23 27.45
N ASP A 72 -16.13 4.30 27.10
CA ASP A 72 -17.01 5.02 28.02
C ASP A 72 -18.21 4.18 28.46
N GLU A 73 -18.89 3.52 27.50
CA GLU A 73 -20.03 2.64 27.76
C GLU A 73 -19.64 1.34 28.53
N ALA A 74 -18.41 0.89 28.39
CA ALA A 74 -17.92 -0.27 29.14
C ALA A 74 -17.74 0.03 30.65
N ARG A 75 -17.55 1.30 31.02
CA ARG A 75 -17.29 1.69 32.43
C ARG A 75 -18.43 1.28 33.36
N GLY A 76 -18.08 0.50 34.36
CA GLY A 76 -19.05 0.01 35.37
C GLY A 76 -19.96 -1.13 34.85
N ARG A 77 -19.82 -1.57 33.61
CA ARG A 77 -20.61 -2.68 33.05
C ARG A 77 -19.76 -3.94 32.82
N ILE A 78 -18.62 -3.78 32.19
CA ILE A 78 -17.69 -4.90 31.94
C ILE A 78 -16.25 -4.46 32.24
N LEU A 79 -15.37 -5.42 32.50
CA LEU A 79 -13.94 -5.19 32.49
C LEU A 79 -13.43 -5.25 31.04
N LEU A 80 -13.31 -4.08 30.41
CA LEU A 80 -12.78 -3.99 29.06
C LEU A 80 -11.27 -4.14 29.08
N THR A 81 -10.77 -5.20 28.45
CA THR A 81 -9.34 -5.48 28.29
C THR A 81 -9.05 -5.89 26.86
N LYS A 82 -7.77 -5.95 26.52
CA LYS A 82 -7.31 -6.50 25.23
C LYS A 82 -7.86 -7.92 25.03
N ASP A 83 -7.72 -8.76 26.04
CA ASP A 83 -8.17 -10.17 25.97
C ASP A 83 -9.69 -10.27 25.80
N SER A 84 -10.47 -9.41 26.48
CA SER A 84 -11.91 -9.39 26.29
C SER A 84 -12.32 -8.95 24.88
N LEU A 85 -11.60 -8.00 24.28
CA LEU A 85 -11.82 -7.61 22.87
C LEU A 85 -11.48 -8.76 21.92
N GLU A 86 -10.40 -9.49 22.15
CA GLU A 86 -10.06 -10.70 21.38
C GLU A 86 -11.12 -11.80 21.57
N GLU A 87 -11.70 -11.91 22.78
CA GLU A 87 -12.82 -12.86 23.03
C GLU A 87 -14.06 -12.47 22.24
N TYR A 88 -14.46 -11.21 22.20
CA TYR A 88 -15.55 -10.74 21.33
C TYR A 88 -15.23 -11.04 19.86
N GLY A 89 -13.99 -10.81 19.43
CA GLY A 89 -13.51 -11.15 18.10
C GLY A 89 -13.68 -12.63 17.74
N SER A 90 -13.52 -13.54 18.70
CA SER A 90 -13.69 -14.98 18.48
C SER A 90 -15.12 -15.39 18.14
N ARG A 91 -16.10 -14.53 18.41
CA ARG A 91 -17.53 -14.76 18.17
C ARG A 91 -18.02 -14.10 16.87
N VAL A 92 -17.17 -13.32 16.21
CA VAL A 92 -17.52 -12.64 14.97
C VAL A 92 -17.78 -13.67 13.88
N LYS A 93 -18.95 -13.55 13.24
CA LYS A 93 -19.32 -14.39 12.10
C LYS A 93 -18.53 -13.99 10.86
N LEU A 94 -18.16 -14.96 10.07
CA LEU A 94 -17.47 -14.75 8.79
C LEU A 94 -18.41 -15.15 7.64
N PHE A 95 -18.21 -14.54 6.48
CA PHE A 95 -18.91 -14.92 5.27
C PHE A 95 -18.58 -16.37 4.84
N PRO A 96 -19.45 -17.01 4.05
CA PRO A 96 -19.22 -18.38 3.58
C PRO A 96 -17.86 -18.55 2.92
N GLY A 97 -17.13 -19.59 3.32
CA GLY A 97 -15.85 -19.98 2.72
C GLY A 97 -14.62 -19.19 3.20
N VAL A 98 -14.77 -18.15 4.04
CA VAL A 98 -13.65 -17.34 4.54
C VAL A 98 -12.63 -18.17 5.32
N GLU A 99 -13.08 -19.17 6.08
CA GLU A 99 -12.20 -20.05 6.89
C GLU A 99 -11.15 -20.78 6.03
N ASP A 100 -11.52 -21.23 4.84
CA ASP A 100 -10.64 -21.99 3.94
C ASP A 100 -9.98 -21.13 2.87
N TRP A 101 -10.43 -19.90 2.72
CA TRP A 101 -10.06 -19.00 1.62
C TRP A 101 -8.55 -18.77 1.54
N PHE A 102 -7.94 -18.35 2.62
CA PHE A 102 -6.56 -17.87 2.64
C PHE A 102 -5.58 -18.95 2.23
N GLU A 103 -5.70 -20.12 2.83
CA GLU A 103 -4.81 -21.24 2.50
C GLU A 103 -5.06 -21.76 1.09
N ARG A 104 -6.30 -21.85 0.66
CA ARG A 104 -6.68 -22.30 -0.68
C ARG A 104 -6.15 -21.37 -1.78
N ILE A 105 -6.19 -20.07 -1.56
CA ILE A 105 -5.65 -19.08 -2.50
C ILE A 105 -4.12 -19.09 -2.50
N ARG A 106 -3.46 -19.25 -1.34
CA ARG A 106 -2.00 -19.46 -1.27
C ARG A 106 -1.57 -20.69 -2.06
N GLN A 107 -2.27 -21.80 -1.89
CA GLN A 107 -1.97 -23.04 -2.62
C GLN A 107 -2.16 -22.87 -4.13
N TYR A 108 -3.20 -22.16 -4.57
CA TYR A 108 -3.39 -21.85 -5.97
C TYR A 108 -2.26 -20.97 -6.53
N GLY A 109 -1.87 -19.92 -5.82
CA GLY A 109 -0.74 -19.08 -6.17
C GLY A 109 0.56 -19.87 -6.30
N LYS A 110 0.85 -20.75 -5.32
CA LYS A 110 2.02 -21.64 -5.35
C LYS A 110 2.07 -22.51 -6.60
N GLN A 111 0.92 -23.05 -7.04
CA GLN A 111 0.82 -23.83 -8.28
C GLN A 111 1.09 -23.00 -9.54
N LYS A 112 0.88 -21.68 -9.49
CA LYS A 112 1.11 -20.73 -10.57
C LYS A 112 2.46 -20.00 -10.47
N GLY A 113 3.28 -20.34 -9.48
CA GLY A 113 4.58 -19.69 -9.27
C GLY A 113 4.49 -18.30 -8.65
N VAL A 114 3.34 -17.95 -8.04
CA VAL A 114 3.07 -16.65 -7.39
C VAL A 114 2.98 -16.85 -5.88
N ILE A 115 3.67 -16.02 -5.11
CA ILE A 115 3.53 -15.95 -3.66
C ILE A 115 2.29 -15.10 -3.34
N ILE A 116 1.37 -15.65 -2.58
CA ILE A 116 0.17 -14.92 -2.15
C ILE A 116 0.32 -14.50 -0.70
N GLU A 117 0.14 -13.21 -0.46
CA GLU A 117 0.11 -12.62 0.87
C GLU A 117 -1.25 -11.96 1.12
N HIS A 118 -1.76 -12.12 2.35
CA HIS A 118 -3.04 -11.56 2.76
C HIS A 118 -2.84 -10.51 3.84
N TYR A 119 -3.48 -9.36 3.66
CA TYR A 119 -3.37 -8.20 4.55
C TYR A 119 -4.75 -7.69 4.94
N ILE A 120 -4.93 -7.26 6.16
CA ILE A 120 -6.12 -6.51 6.58
C ILE A 120 -5.78 -5.02 6.63
N ILE A 121 -6.65 -4.19 6.06
CA ILE A 121 -6.63 -2.73 6.17
C ILE A 121 -8.04 -2.26 6.55
N SER A 122 -8.34 -2.20 7.83
CA SER A 122 -9.70 -2.02 8.34
C SER A 122 -9.84 -0.84 9.29
N SER A 123 -10.99 -0.20 9.26
CA SER A 123 -11.39 0.81 10.25
C SER A 123 -11.81 0.19 11.60
N GLY A 124 -12.10 -1.11 11.63
CA GLY A 124 -12.47 -1.87 12.82
C GLY A 124 -11.31 -2.05 13.80
N LEU A 125 -11.56 -2.77 14.89
CA LEU A 125 -10.58 -2.97 15.96
C LEU A 125 -9.66 -4.16 15.69
N LYS A 126 -8.37 -3.91 15.75
CA LYS A 126 -7.32 -4.91 15.55
C LYS A 126 -7.43 -6.09 16.50
N GLU A 127 -7.71 -5.84 17.75
CA GLU A 127 -7.84 -6.84 18.80
C GLU A 127 -9.00 -7.80 18.48
N MET A 128 -10.13 -7.27 18.02
CA MET A 128 -11.26 -8.11 17.63
C MET A 128 -10.93 -8.93 16.39
N ILE A 129 -10.24 -8.35 15.40
CA ILE A 129 -9.77 -9.08 14.21
C ILE A 129 -8.80 -10.21 14.63
N GLN A 130 -7.85 -9.91 15.52
CA GLN A 130 -6.88 -10.89 16.04
C GLN A 130 -7.54 -12.02 16.84
N GLY A 131 -8.70 -11.75 17.43
CA GLY A 131 -9.54 -12.75 18.13
C GLY A 131 -10.21 -13.77 17.21
N THR A 132 -10.36 -13.48 15.92
CA THR A 132 -11.05 -14.36 14.97
C THR A 132 -10.29 -15.66 14.72
N SER A 133 -10.99 -16.73 14.31
CA SER A 133 -10.41 -18.02 13.96
C SER A 133 -9.35 -17.90 12.87
N VAL A 134 -9.64 -17.15 11.82
CA VAL A 134 -8.75 -16.99 10.68
C VAL A 134 -7.45 -16.26 11.06
N ALA A 135 -7.52 -15.22 11.89
CA ALA A 135 -6.33 -14.53 12.36
C ALA A 135 -5.46 -15.41 13.26
N LYS A 136 -6.08 -16.16 14.19
CA LYS A 136 -5.39 -17.13 15.06
C LYS A 136 -4.72 -18.26 14.27
N ASN A 137 -5.28 -18.62 13.12
CA ASN A 137 -4.72 -19.62 12.21
C ASN A 137 -3.62 -19.04 11.28
N GLY A 138 -3.20 -17.78 11.47
CA GLY A 138 -2.12 -17.19 10.69
C GLY A 138 -2.50 -16.82 9.25
N ALA A 139 -3.77 -16.46 9.02
CA ALA A 139 -4.23 -16.08 7.70
C ALA A 139 -3.54 -14.83 7.13
N PHE A 140 -3.12 -13.90 8.00
CA PHE A 140 -2.66 -12.58 7.58
C PHE A 140 -1.18 -12.35 7.85
N GLU A 141 -0.48 -11.78 6.87
CA GLU A 141 0.90 -11.30 7.01
C GLU A 141 0.98 -10.10 7.97
N LYS A 142 -0.01 -9.21 7.90
CA LYS A 142 -0.15 -8.05 8.77
C LYS A 142 -1.62 -7.62 8.87
N VAL A 143 -2.01 -7.21 10.07
CA VAL A 143 -3.30 -6.56 10.32
C VAL A 143 -3.03 -5.08 10.61
N TYR A 144 -3.48 -4.22 9.71
CA TYR A 144 -3.56 -2.77 9.88
C TYR A 144 -5.00 -2.41 10.21
N ALA A 145 -5.23 -2.02 11.44
CA ALA A 145 -6.57 -1.69 11.93
C ALA A 145 -6.47 -0.70 13.08
N SER A 146 -7.59 -0.08 13.46
CA SER A 146 -7.63 0.77 14.64
C SER A 146 -7.31 -0.06 15.89
N SER A 147 -6.60 0.51 16.86
CA SER A 147 -6.17 -0.21 18.06
C SER A 147 -5.98 0.72 19.25
N PHE A 148 -5.98 0.15 20.44
CA PHE A 148 -5.71 0.87 21.68
C PHE A 148 -4.27 0.66 22.17
N MET A 149 -3.78 1.63 22.91
CA MET A 149 -2.68 1.47 23.85
C MET A 149 -3.28 0.97 25.17
N TYR A 150 -2.61 0.02 25.81
CA TYR A 150 -3.07 -0.65 27.03
C TYR A 150 -2.14 -0.37 28.20
N ASP A 151 -2.70 -0.37 29.41
CA ASP A 151 -1.91 -0.39 30.63
C ASP A 151 -1.36 -1.81 30.91
N ASP A 152 -0.62 -1.95 32.03
CA ASP A 152 -0.01 -3.23 32.46
C ASP A 152 -1.06 -4.31 32.79
N LYS A 153 -2.33 -3.94 32.95
CA LYS A 153 -3.45 -4.87 33.20
C LYS A 153 -4.25 -5.18 31.92
N GLY A 154 -3.80 -4.66 30.79
CA GLY A 154 -4.48 -4.83 29.50
C GLY A 154 -5.72 -3.95 29.33
N VAL A 155 -5.92 -2.92 30.16
CA VAL A 155 -7.05 -1.98 30.05
C VAL A 155 -6.72 -0.90 29.01
N PRO A 156 -7.62 -0.58 28.06
CA PRO A 156 -7.37 0.44 27.06
C PRO A 156 -7.33 1.84 27.69
N ILE A 157 -6.27 2.60 27.41
CA ILE A 157 -6.03 3.93 27.95
C ILE A 157 -6.02 5.04 26.89
N TRP A 158 -5.62 4.73 25.66
CA TRP A 158 -5.52 5.69 24.57
C TRP A 158 -5.61 5.01 23.20
N PRO A 159 -6.13 5.66 22.17
CA PRO A 159 -6.01 5.14 20.80
C PRO A 159 -4.53 5.08 20.37
N ALA A 160 -4.03 3.90 20.04
CA ALA A 160 -2.66 3.71 19.53
C ALA A 160 -2.59 3.93 18.00
N GLN A 161 -3.65 3.53 17.30
CA GLN A 161 -3.78 3.72 15.86
C GLN A 161 -5.25 3.92 15.52
N VAL A 162 -5.50 4.83 14.56
CA VAL A 162 -6.82 5.03 13.95
C VAL A 162 -6.67 4.90 12.45
N VAL A 163 -7.51 4.08 11.84
CA VAL A 163 -7.47 3.76 10.41
C VAL A 163 -8.78 4.17 9.77
N ASN A 164 -8.74 5.18 8.88
CA ASN A 164 -9.95 5.71 8.24
C ASN A 164 -9.61 6.32 6.87
N TYR A 165 -10.54 6.28 5.92
CA TYR A 165 -10.46 6.92 4.60
C TYR A 165 -9.04 6.93 3.98
N THR A 166 -8.48 8.12 3.76
CA THR A 166 -7.19 8.30 3.08
C THR A 166 -6.00 7.75 3.84
N ASN A 167 -6.05 7.66 5.18
CA ASN A 167 -4.94 7.09 5.91
C ASN A 167 -4.82 5.55 5.73
N LYS A 168 -5.87 4.87 5.21
CA LYS A 168 -5.77 3.47 4.74
C LYS A 168 -4.70 3.32 3.66
N THR A 169 -4.52 4.31 2.79
CA THR A 169 -3.61 4.22 1.64
C THR A 169 -2.14 4.09 2.02
N GLN A 170 -1.72 4.60 3.18
CA GLN A 170 -0.33 4.46 3.65
C GLN A 170 0.11 3.01 3.75
N PHE A 171 -0.81 2.10 4.07
CA PHE A 171 -0.49 0.69 4.24
C PHE A 171 -0.21 -0.01 2.91
N LEU A 172 -0.82 0.46 1.82
CA LEU A 172 -0.53 -0.03 0.47
C LEU A 172 0.93 0.29 0.08
N PHE A 173 1.41 1.51 0.36
CA PHE A 173 2.81 1.87 0.13
C PHE A 173 3.78 1.06 1.01
N ARG A 174 3.39 0.74 2.24
CA ARG A 174 4.18 -0.13 3.10
C ARG A 174 4.29 -1.55 2.56
N ILE A 175 3.19 -2.09 2.05
CA ILE A 175 3.14 -3.41 1.43
C ILE A 175 3.98 -3.41 0.15
N GLU A 176 3.81 -2.42 -0.72
CA GLU A 176 4.59 -2.26 -1.94
C GLU A 176 6.10 -2.34 -1.69
N LYS A 177 6.56 -1.60 -0.68
CA LYS A 177 7.98 -1.48 -0.36
C LYS A 177 8.52 -2.58 0.58
N GLY A 178 7.66 -3.40 1.15
CA GLY A 178 8.04 -4.39 2.16
C GLY A 178 8.39 -3.81 3.54
N VAL A 179 8.00 -2.55 3.82
CA VAL A 179 8.25 -1.82 5.07
C VAL A 179 7.01 -1.88 5.96
N LEU A 180 6.77 -3.03 6.58
CA LEU A 180 5.49 -3.33 7.23
C LEU A 180 5.30 -2.71 8.63
N ASP A 181 6.34 -2.19 9.27
CA ASP A 181 6.21 -1.51 10.56
C ASP A 181 5.68 -0.09 10.36
N VAL A 182 4.63 0.29 11.12
CA VAL A 182 4.00 1.62 11.02
C VAL A 182 4.92 2.76 11.43
N ASN A 183 5.93 2.49 12.24
CA ASN A 183 6.90 3.48 12.70
C ASN A 183 8.19 3.49 11.86
N ASP A 184 8.33 2.60 10.90
CA ASP A 184 9.51 2.56 10.04
C ASP A 184 9.42 3.66 8.97
N SER A 185 10.35 4.63 9.03
CA SER A 185 10.45 5.74 8.08
C SER A 185 10.93 5.33 6.70
N GLY A 186 11.49 4.11 6.54
CA GLY A 186 11.92 3.56 5.26
C GLY A 186 10.81 3.46 4.21
N VAL A 187 9.53 3.63 4.62
CA VAL A 187 8.42 3.79 3.67
C VAL A 187 8.60 5.01 2.75
N ASN A 188 9.37 6.01 3.17
CA ASN A 188 9.66 7.20 2.37
C ASN A 188 10.90 7.06 1.48
N ASP A 189 11.70 6.00 1.67
CA ASP A 189 12.87 5.78 0.84
C ASP A 189 12.47 5.53 -0.61
N TYR A 190 13.33 6.00 -1.52
CA TYR A 190 13.18 5.73 -2.94
C TYR A 190 13.65 4.31 -3.25
N PHE A 191 12.90 3.63 -4.09
CA PHE A 191 13.27 2.36 -4.72
C PHE A 191 13.02 2.46 -6.22
N PRO A 192 13.96 1.98 -7.05
CA PRO A 192 13.68 1.83 -8.47
C PRO A 192 12.50 0.86 -8.69
N PRO A 193 11.69 1.05 -9.74
CA PRO A 193 10.46 0.26 -9.96
C PRO A 193 10.69 -1.25 -9.97
N GLU A 194 11.85 -1.69 -10.44
CA GLU A 194 12.25 -3.10 -10.46
C GLU A 194 12.54 -3.69 -9.08
N GLU A 195 12.78 -2.86 -8.07
CA GLU A 195 13.06 -3.27 -6.70
C GLU A 195 11.82 -3.27 -5.79
N TYR A 196 10.69 -2.77 -6.27
CA TYR A 196 9.46 -2.90 -5.50
C TYR A 196 9.16 -4.36 -5.22
N ARG A 197 8.97 -4.68 -3.94
CA ARG A 197 8.67 -6.04 -3.53
C ARG A 197 7.31 -6.50 -4.05
N VAL A 198 6.31 -5.65 -3.89
CA VAL A 198 4.93 -5.87 -4.36
C VAL A 198 4.47 -4.65 -5.14
N PRO A 199 4.84 -4.51 -6.41
CA PRO A 199 4.41 -3.35 -7.20
C PRO A 199 2.88 -3.26 -7.22
N PHE A 200 2.32 -2.05 -7.29
CA PHE A 200 0.85 -1.85 -7.21
C PHE A 200 0.06 -2.71 -8.20
N ARG A 201 0.61 -3.02 -9.38
CA ARG A 201 -0.02 -3.94 -10.34
C ARG A 201 -0.27 -5.34 -9.77
N ASN A 202 0.46 -5.71 -8.72
CA ASN A 202 0.34 -6.95 -7.98
C ASN A 202 -0.38 -6.77 -6.64
N ILE A 203 -1.19 -5.73 -6.50
CA ILE A 203 -2.06 -5.52 -5.34
C ILE A 203 -3.52 -5.69 -5.76
N VAL A 204 -4.24 -6.49 -5.00
CA VAL A 204 -5.70 -6.61 -5.04
C VAL A 204 -6.25 -5.97 -3.79
N TYR A 205 -7.23 -5.09 -3.91
CA TYR A 205 -7.96 -4.53 -2.78
C TYR A 205 -9.42 -4.96 -2.83
N ILE A 206 -9.90 -5.57 -1.75
CA ILE A 206 -11.28 -6.06 -1.61
C ILE A 206 -11.94 -5.32 -0.46
N GLY A 207 -13.10 -4.70 -0.70
CA GLY A 207 -13.84 -3.94 0.29
C GLY A 207 -15.28 -3.69 -0.13
N ASP A 208 -16.09 -3.12 0.77
CA ASP A 208 -17.53 -2.90 0.55
C ASP A 208 -17.98 -1.45 0.61
N SER A 209 -17.12 -0.53 1.08
CA SER A 209 -17.58 0.75 1.60
C SER A 209 -16.83 1.98 1.05
N ASP A 210 -17.40 3.15 1.35
CA ASP A 210 -16.82 4.44 0.97
C ASP A 210 -15.44 4.68 1.60
N THR A 211 -15.15 4.05 2.75
CA THR A 211 -13.84 4.15 3.41
C THR A 211 -12.72 3.47 2.62
N ASP A 212 -13.06 2.56 1.71
CA ASP A 212 -12.13 1.79 0.88
C ASP A 212 -11.82 2.48 -0.45
N ILE A 213 -12.67 3.43 -0.86
CA ILE A 213 -12.55 4.13 -2.15
C ILE A 213 -11.15 4.70 -2.39
N PRO A 214 -10.49 5.38 -1.43
CA PRO A 214 -9.13 5.88 -1.65
C PRO A 214 -8.13 4.79 -2.00
N CYS A 215 -8.18 3.64 -1.32
CA CYS A 215 -7.33 2.48 -1.60
C CYS A 215 -7.65 1.85 -2.95
N MET A 216 -8.93 1.62 -3.23
CA MET A 216 -9.41 1.05 -4.50
C MET A 216 -8.99 1.89 -5.70
N LYS A 217 -9.16 3.22 -5.60
CA LYS A 217 -8.76 4.15 -6.64
C LYS A 217 -7.25 4.16 -6.84
N LEU A 218 -6.48 4.21 -5.76
CA LEU A 218 -5.01 4.19 -5.81
C LEU A 218 -4.50 2.92 -6.50
N VAL A 219 -5.01 1.76 -6.09
CA VAL A 219 -4.65 0.46 -6.69
C VAL A 219 -5.00 0.44 -8.17
N ASN A 220 -6.20 0.91 -8.56
CA ASN A 220 -6.62 0.93 -9.96
C ASN A 220 -5.75 1.83 -10.83
N LEU A 221 -5.41 3.03 -10.37
CA LEU A 221 -4.59 4.00 -11.10
C LEU A 221 -3.18 3.47 -11.37
N ASN A 222 -2.67 2.62 -10.49
CA ASN A 222 -1.34 2.02 -10.59
C ASN A 222 -1.35 0.58 -11.15
N GLY A 223 -2.38 0.20 -11.89
CA GLY A 223 -2.42 -1.06 -12.64
C GLY A 223 -2.91 -2.29 -11.86
N GLY A 224 -3.13 -2.17 -10.55
CA GLY A 224 -3.67 -3.24 -9.70
C GLY A 224 -5.17 -3.47 -9.86
N HIS A 225 -5.76 -4.20 -8.94
CA HIS A 225 -7.14 -4.67 -9.02
C HIS A 225 -7.94 -4.28 -7.78
N SER A 226 -9.11 -3.69 -7.95
CA SER A 226 -10.07 -3.46 -6.87
C SER A 226 -11.37 -4.22 -7.10
N ILE A 227 -11.89 -4.83 -6.05
CA ILE A 227 -13.09 -5.65 -6.07
C ILE A 227 -14.03 -5.10 -4.99
N GLY A 228 -15.18 -4.58 -5.40
CA GLY A 228 -16.27 -4.27 -4.48
C GLY A 228 -17.05 -5.53 -4.13
N VAL A 229 -17.27 -5.80 -2.86
CA VAL A 229 -18.10 -6.94 -2.45
C VAL A 229 -19.43 -6.48 -1.88
N TYR A 230 -20.46 -7.31 -2.02
CA TYR A 230 -21.79 -7.09 -1.47
C TYR A 230 -22.30 -8.35 -0.81
N ASN A 231 -23.14 -8.17 0.23
CA ASN A 231 -23.76 -9.31 0.92
C ASN A 231 -24.78 -10.00 0.01
N ASN A 232 -24.56 -11.31 -0.24
CA ASN A 232 -25.40 -12.10 -1.12
C ASN A 232 -26.81 -12.34 -0.54
N ASP A 233 -26.95 -12.33 0.79
CA ASP A 233 -28.25 -12.56 1.44
C ASP A 233 -29.21 -11.37 1.26
N THR A 234 -28.69 -10.15 1.22
CA THR A 234 -29.48 -8.94 1.01
C THR A 234 -29.72 -8.64 -0.46
N LEU A 235 -28.87 -9.15 -1.35
CA LEU A 235 -28.85 -8.87 -2.79
C LEU A 235 -28.77 -7.37 -3.14
N ASP A 236 -28.46 -6.51 -2.16
CA ASP A 236 -28.31 -5.08 -2.38
C ASP A 236 -26.98 -4.77 -3.05
N LYS A 237 -27.04 -4.43 -4.32
CA LYS A 237 -25.90 -4.02 -5.16
C LYS A 237 -25.76 -2.52 -5.32
N SER A 238 -26.58 -1.71 -4.66
CA SER A 238 -26.66 -0.26 -4.87
C SER A 238 -25.31 0.42 -4.68
N LYS A 239 -24.58 0.08 -3.63
CA LYS A 239 -23.24 0.60 -3.34
C LYS A 239 -22.23 0.22 -4.41
N VAL A 240 -22.09 -1.07 -4.73
CA VAL A 240 -21.10 -1.53 -5.72
C VAL A 240 -21.43 -1.02 -7.13
N PHE A 241 -22.69 -0.86 -7.49
CA PHE A 241 -23.08 -0.24 -8.74
C PHE A 241 -22.70 1.25 -8.80
N LYS A 242 -22.91 1.99 -7.70
CA LYS A 242 -22.44 3.37 -7.60
C LYS A 242 -20.93 3.45 -7.73
N MET A 243 -20.19 2.65 -6.97
CA MET A 243 -18.71 2.63 -7.04
C MET A 243 -18.21 2.24 -8.43
N PHE A 244 -18.88 1.31 -9.11
CA PHE A 244 -18.52 0.90 -10.47
C PHE A 244 -18.81 2.02 -11.49
N ASN A 245 -19.99 2.63 -11.43
CA ASN A 245 -20.38 3.76 -12.30
C ASN A 245 -19.42 4.96 -12.13
N ASP A 246 -18.98 5.22 -10.90
CA ASP A 246 -18.06 6.31 -10.57
C ASP A 246 -16.57 5.94 -10.84
N ASN A 247 -16.30 4.81 -11.50
CA ASN A 247 -14.95 4.29 -11.79
C ASN A 247 -14.06 4.16 -10.53
N ARG A 248 -14.67 3.78 -9.39
CA ARG A 248 -13.95 3.56 -8.13
C ARG A 248 -13.42 2.14 -8.00
N ILE A 249 -14.14 1.17 -8.58
CA ILE A 249 -13.80 -0.25 -8.59
C ILE A 249 -13.72 -0.78 -10.02
N LYS A 250 -12.91 -1.82 -10.23
CA LYS A 250 -12.81 -2.54 -11.52
C LYS A 250 -13.80 -3.68 -11.62
N TYR A 251 -14.07 -4.34 -10.51
CA TYR A 251 -14.92 -5.53 -10.45
C TYR A 251 -15.80 -5.47 -9.22
N PHE A 252 -16.88 -6.21 -9.23
CA PHE A 252 -17.70 -6.50 -8.04
C PHE A 252 -18.14 -7.97 -8.05
N ALA A 253 -18.33 -8.53 -6.87
CA ALA A 253 -18.78 -9.91 -6.67
C ALA A 253 -19.55 -10.04 -5.35
N PRO A 254 -20.37 -11.10 -5.18
CA PRO A 254 -20.88 -11.46 -3.86
C PRO A 254 -19.73 -11.70 -2.88
N ALA A 255 -19.95 -11.38 -1.60
CA ALA A 255 -19.04 -11.75 -0.51
C ALA A 255 -19.15 -13.27 -0.19
N ASP A 256 -18.90 -14.08 -1.19
CA ASP A 256 -18.87 -15.55 -1.15
C ASP A 256 -17.45 -16.01 -1.46
N TYR A 257 -16.77 -16.49 -0.42
CA TYR A 257 -15.38 -16.95 -0.48
C TYR A 257 -15.27 -18.47 -0.71
N THR A 258 -16.36 -19.15 -1.03
CA THR A 258 -16.37 -20.60 -1.28
C THR A 258 -15.64 -20.94 -2.59
N LYS A 259 -15.14 -22.16 -2.68
CA LYS A 259 -14.47 -22.65 -3.89
C LYS A 259 -15.42 -22.66 -5.08
N GLY A 260 -15.00 -21.99 -6.16
CA GLY A 260 -15.78 -21.91 -7.41
C GLY A 260 -16.79 -20.76 -7.45
N SER A 261 -16.89 -19.92 -6.41
CA SER A 261 -17.69 -18.70 -6.41
C SER A 261 -17.18 -17.69 -7.48
N GLU A 262 -17.96 -16.65 -7.73
CA GLU A 262 -17.55 -15.56 -8.63
C GLU A 262 -16.27 -14.90 -8.15
N LEU A 263 -16.16 -14.64 -6.83
CA LEU A 263 -14.98 -14.03 -6.23
C LEU A 263 -13.75 -14.96 -6.33
N ASP A 264 -13.91 -16.25 -6.06
CA ASP A 264 -12.84 -17.26 -6.20
C ASP A 264 -12.33 -17.32 -7.65
N THR A 265 -13.23 -17.32 -8.61
CA THR A 265 -12.90 -17.34 -10.04
C THR A 265 -12.16 -16.08 -10.46
N LEU A 266 -12.63 -14.91 -10.01
CA LEU A 266 -12.04 -13.63 -10.30
C LEU A 266 -10.62 -13.49 -9.74
N VAL A 267 -10.42 -13.84 -8.46
CA VAL A 267 -9.10 -13.77 -7.82
C VAL A 267 -8.12 -14.73 -8.48
N LYS A 268 -8.54 -15.93 -8.84
CA LYS A 268 -7.68 -16.87 -9.60
C LYS A 268 -7.31 -16.37 -10.98
N ALA A 269 -8.21 -15.67 -11.68
CA ALA A 269 -7.92 -15.04 -12.96
C ALA A 269 -6.85 -13.93 -12.79
N ILE A 270 -6.92 -13.15 -11.70
CA ILE A 270 -5.91 -12.14 -11.37
C ILE A 270 -4.55 -12.81 -11.08
N ILE A 271 -4.52 -13.90 -10.31
CA ILE A 271 -3.28 -14.67 -10.05
C ILE A 271 -2.64 -15.16 -11.34
N ASN A 272 -3.44 -15.72 -12.26
CA ASN A 272 -2.94 -16.17 -13.57
C ASN A 272 -2.38 -15.00 -14.39
N ARG A 273 -3.06 -13.85 -14.37
CA ARG A 273 -2.58 -12.63 -15.04
C ARG A 273 -1.26 -12.15 -14.43
N THR A 274 -1.14 -12.13 -13.10
CA THR A 274 0.09 -11.75 -12.41
C THR A 274 1.26 -12.65 -12.83
N ALA A 275 1.06 -13.97 -12.82
CA ALA A 275 2.10 -14.92 -13.26
C ALA A 275 2.58 -14.64 -14.70
N SER A 276 1.66 -14.38 -15.63
CA SER A 276 2.00 -14.08 -17.02
C SER A 276 2.64 -12.70 -17.18
N ASN A 277 2.17 -11.70 -16.42
CA ASN A 277 2.67 -10.34 -16.51
C ASN A 277 4.12 -10.23 -16.00
N GLU A 278 4.46 -10.93 -14.92
CA GLU A 278 5.83 -10.91 -14.38
C GLU A 278 6.85 -11.55 -15.33
N ILE A 279 6.44 -12.51 -16.15
CA ILE A 279 7.28 -13.04 -17.23
C ILE A 279 7.58 -11.94 -18.26
N LEU A 280 6.56 -11.17 -18.66
CA LEU A 280 6.73 -10.06 -19.60
C LEU A 280 7.61 -8.93 -19.02
N GLU A 281 7.44 -8.61 -17.75
CA GLU A 281 8.28 -7.63 -17.06
C GLU A 281 9.75 -8.08 -17.02
N SER A 282 10.00 -9.35 -16.72
CA SER A 282 11.36 -9.91 -16.71
C SER A 282 12.01 -9.79 -18.11
N ILE A 283 11.28 -10.18 -19.16
CA ILE A 283 11.74 -10.04 -20.54
C ILE A 283 12.00 -8.55 -20.89
N HIS A 284 11.11 -7.66 -20.46
CA HIS A 284 11.30 -6.22 -20.69
C HIS A 284 12.59 -5.70 -20.06
N TYR A 285 12.87 -6.09 -18.80
CA TYR A 285 14.13 -5.68 -18.14
C TYR A 285 15.36 -6.30 -18.77
N GLU A 286 15.29 -7.55 -19.24
CA GLU A 286 16.37 -8.19 -20.03
C GLU A 286 16.65 -7.41 -21.33
N CYS A 287 15.61 -7.13 -22.13
CA CYS A 287 15.73 -6.34 -23.36
C CYS A 287 16.30 -4.93 -23.08
N LYS A 288 15.87 -4.31 -21.98
CA LYS A 288 16.38 -3.00 -21.56
C LYS A 288 17.86 -3.08 -21.20
N GLY A 289 18.30 -4.12 -20.51
CA GLY A 289 19.70 -4.40 -20.21
C GLY A 289 20.53 -4.56 -21.49
N GLU A 290 20.10 -5.41 -22.41
CA GLU A 290 20.79 -5.62 -23.69
C GLU A 290 20.88 -4.33 -24.53
N TRP A 291 19.80 -3.54 -24.59
CA TRP A 291 19.79 -2.27 -25.33
C TRP A 291 20.80 -1.27 -24.75
N ILE A 292 20.93 -1.26 -23.43
CA ILE A 292 21.89 -0.42 -22.71
C ILE A 292 23.32 -0.87 -22.97
N ASP A 293 23.59 -2.18 -22.90
CA ASP A 293 24.91 -2.76 -23.14
C ASP A 293 25.38 -2.53 -24.58
N ASN A 294 24.48 -2.64 -25.55
CA ASN A 294 24.78 -2.36 -26.95
C ASN A 294 25.08 -0.89 -27.29
N ARG A 295 24.53 0.05 -26.50
CA ARG A 295 24.84 1.49 -26.65
C ARG A 295 26.24 1.87 -26.17
N ASN A 296 26.85 1.01 -25.40
CA ASN A 296 28.07 1.31 -24.68
C ASN A 296 29.18 0.30 -24.97
N ASP A 297 29.72 0.28 -26.17
CA ASP A 297 30.90 -0.50 -26.57
C ASP A 297 32.17 -0.04 -25.86
N SER A 298 32.25 -0.16 -24.54
CA SER A 298 33.54 -0.08 -23.83
C SER A 298 33.48 -0.72 -22.43
N LYS A 299 34.42 -1.60 -22.23
CA LYS A 299 34.72 -2.45 -21.09
C LYS A 299 34.61 -1.78 -19.71
N LYS A 300 33.46 -1.92 -18.99
CA LYS A 300 33.39 -1.87 -17.51
C LYS A 300 32.01 -2.34 -17.05
N SER A 301 31.88 -3.61 -16.66
CA SER A 301 30.60 -4.30 -16.54
C SER A 301 29.87 -4.20 -15.19
N ILE A 302 30.44 -3.68 -14.13
CA ILE A 302 29.83 -3.64 -12.78
C ILE A 302 29.34 -2.24 -12.39
N SER A 303 30.07 -1.20 -12.77
CA SER A 303 29.71 0.22 -12.55
C SER A 303 28.49 0.66 -13.36
N LYS A 304 28.24 0.03 -14.49
CA LYS A 304 27.27 0.42 -15.51
C LYS A 304 25.81 0.16 -15.11
N ARG A 305 25.53 -0.97 -14.48
CA ARG A 305 24.16 -1.33 -14.03
C ARG A 305 23.67 -0.37 -12.96
N ASN A 306 24.57 0.05 -12.06
CA ASN A 306 24.26 1.03 -11.03
C ASN A 306 23.98 2.43 -11.61
N LYS A 307 24.77 2.89 -12.60
CA LYS A 307 24.57 4.19 -13.24
C LYS A 307 23.20 4.37 -13.87
N ILE A 308 22.75 3.36 -14.58
CA ILE A 308 21.48 3.41 -15.30
C ILE A 308 20.30 3.36 -14.37
N ASN A 309 20.39 2.52 -13.33
CA ASN A 309 19.38 2.50 -12.30
C ASN A 309 19.23 3.88 -11.64
N LEU A 310 20.34 4.57 -11.41
CA LEU A 310 20.34 5.94 -10.88
C LEU A 310 19.74 6.95 -11.88
N ILE A 311 20.02 6.85 -13.17
CA ILE A 311 19.43 7.72 -14.21
C ILE A 311 17.92 7.53 -14.27
N ILE A 312 17.45 6.27 -14.29
CA ILE A 312 16.01 5.95 -14.29
C ILE A 312 15.35 6.45 -13.00
N ALA A 313 16.05 6.26 -11.88
CA ALA A 313 15.59 6.73 -10.59
C ALA A 313 15.43 8.25 -10.56
N LEU A 314 16.38 8.97 -11.13
CA LEU A 314 16.33 10.42 -11.23
C LEU A 314 15.20 10.91 -12.14
N ASP A 315 14.97 10.22 -13.27
CA ASP A 315 13.86 10.52 -14.18
C ASP A 315 12.50 10.36 -13.50
N GLY A 316 12.32 9.30 -12.69
CA GLY A 316 11.11 9.05 -11.91
C GLY A 316 11.01 9.82 -10.59
N SER A 317 12.00 10.62 -10.22
CA SER A 317 12.01 11.28 -8.91
C SER A 317 10.96 12.39 -8.82
N GLY A 318 10.17 12.36 -7.74
CA GLY A 318 9.07 13.31 -7.50
C GLY A 318 9.12 13.97 -6.12
N SER A 319 10.19 13.78 -5.34
CA SER A 319 10.33 14.38 -4.02
C SER A 319 11.73 14.96 -3.81
N PHE A 320 11.81 16.04 -3.02
CA PHE A 320 13.05 16.73 -2.67
C PHE A 320 14.12 15.77 -2.11
N ALA A 321 13.77 15.05 -1.05
CA ALA A 321 14.72 14.15 -0.38
C ALA A 321 15.21 13.02 -1.29
N THR A 322 14.33 12.45 -2.09
CA THR A 322 14.65 11.38 -3.03
C THR A 322 15.62 11.85 -4.10
N THR A 323 15.37 13.03 -4.68
CA THR A 323 16.22 13.58 -5.74
C THR A 323 17.63 13.90 -5.23
N HIS A 324 17.76 14.49 -4.03
CA HIS A 324 19.06 14.75 -3.40
C HIS A 324 19.83 13.46 -3.09
N ASN A 325 19.17 12.43 -2.57
CA ASN A 325 19.85 11.16 -2.31
C ASN A 325 20.39 10.52 -3.59
N ILE A 326 19.59 10.48 -4.66
CA ILE A 326 20.03 9.93 -5.96
C ILE A 326 21.21 10.72 -6.52
N ILE A 327 21.15 12.06 -6.48
CA ILE A 327 22.24 12.91 -6.95
C ILE A 327 23.48 12.75 -6.08
N GLY A 328 23.33 12.55 -4.76
CA GLY A 328 24.41 12.21 -3.86
C GLY A 328 25.16 10.96 -4.30
N ASP A 329 24.42 9.89 -4.58
CA ASP A 329 24.98 8.62 -5.08
C ASP A 329 25.63 8.79 -6.46
N MET A 330 25.12 9.67 -7.32
CA MET A 330 25.67 9.97 -8.64
C MET A 330 26.95 10.81 -8.58
N LEU A 331 27.15 11.62 -7.56
CA LEU A 331 28.38 12.43 -7.39
C LEU A 331 29.63 11.58 -7.17
N ASP A 332 29.48 10.35 -6.66
CA ASP A 332 30.58 9.41 -6.46
C ASP A 332 31.02 8.69 -7.77
N ILE A 333 30.34 8.99 -8.89
CA ILE A 333 30.63 8.38 -10.20
C ILE A 333 31.65 9.24 -10.96
N GLU A 334 32.83 8.68 -11.22
CA GLU A 334 33.95 9.41 -11.80
C GLU A 334 33.78 9.72 -13.30
N GLU A 335 33.10 8.88 -14.08
CA GLU A 335 33.01 9.04 -15.53
C GLU A 335 31.57 8.87 -16.03
N TRP A 336 31.12 9.76 -16.91
CA TRP A 336 29.83 9.69 -17.62
C TRP A 336 30.06 9.67 -19.14
N THR A 337 29.38 8.78 -19.84
CA THR A 337 29.40 8.76 -21.31
C THR A 337 28.57 9.92 -21.87
N LYS A 338 28.79 10.29 -23.12
CA LYS A 338 28.03 11.37 -23.78
C LYS A 338 26.53 11.08 -23.81
N ASP A 339 26.14 9.82 -24.05
CA ASP A 339 24.74 9.39 -24.11
C ASP A 339 24.09 9.49 -22.70
N GLU A 340 24.81 9.08 -21.65
CA GLU A 340 24.34 9.21 -20.28
C GLU A 340 24.20 10.68 -19.87
N CYS A 341 25.16 11.54 -20.27
CA CYS A 341 25.07 12.98 -20.05
C CYS A 341 23.86 13.60 -20.78
N GLU A 342 23.57 13.16 -22.00
CA GLU A 342 22.40 13.64 -22.75
C GLU A 342 21.11 13.25 -22.06
N MET A 343 21.00 12.00 -21.56
CA MET A 343 19.84 11.55 -20.77
C MET A 343 19.66 12.40 -19.50
N LEU A 344 20.74 12.66 -18.77
CA LEU A 344 20.71 13.48 -17.54
C LEU A 344 20.31 14.95 -17.84
N ILE A 345 20.78 15.49 -18.95
CA ILE A 345 20.40 16.80 -19.45
C ILE A 345 18.89 16.86 -19.77
N ASP A 346 18.39 15.83 -20.44
CA ASP A 346 16.97 15.73 -20.77
C ASP A 346 16.10 15.61 -19.50
N ILE A 347 16.54 14.84 -18.51
CA ILE A 347 15.89 14.75 -17.21
C ILE A 347 15.82 16.11 -16.51
N ALA A 348 16.92 16.87 -16.48
CA ALA A 348 16.92 18.20 -15.88
C ALA A 348 15.95 19.18 -16.54
N LEU A 349 15.65 18.99 -17.83
CA LEU A 349 14.71 19.83 -18.56
C LEU A 349 13.26 19.39 -18.45
N GLN A 350 13.02 18.10 -18.30
CA GLN A 350 11.69 17.47 -18.35
C GLN A 350 11.11 17.15 -16.98
N ASN A 351 11.92 16.68 -16.04
CA ASN A 351 11.48 16.37 -14.69
C ASN A 351 11.32 17.66 -13.87
N SER A 352 10.09 17.93 -13.44
CA SER A 352 9.74 19.15 -12.71
C SER A 352 10.46 19.27 -11.35
N GLN A 353 10.67 18.16 -10.67
CA GLN A 353 11.34 18.14 -9.37
C GLN A 353 12.83 18.45 -9.51
N VAL A 354 13.52 17.77 -10.45
CA VAL A 354 14.94 18.04 -10.73
C VAL A 354 15.13 19.49 -11.14
N LYS A 355 14.28 19.99 -12.04
CA LYS A 355 14.31 21.36 -12.52
C LYS A 355 14.13 22.38 -11.39
N TYR A 356 13.25 22.09 -10.45
CA TYR A 356 12.98 22.97 -9.29
C TYR A 356 14.17 23.13 -8.36
N ILE A 357 14.97 22.05 -8.17
CA ILE A 357 16.11 22.04 -7.23
C ILE A 357 17.48 22.24 -7.91
N LEU A 358 17.53 22.61 -9.19
CA LEU A 358 18.80 22.85 -9.90
C LEU A 358 19.72 23.88 -9.23
N HIS A 359 19.16 24.72 -8.36
CA HIS A 359 19.92 25.74 -7.60
C HIS A 359 20.53 25.20 -6.32
N ASP A 360 20.14 24.02 -5.85
CA ASP A 360 20.67 23.44 -4.65
C ASP A 360 22.14 23.03 -4.87
N LYS A 361 22.96 23.21 -3.86
CA LYS A 361 24.42 23.18 -4.00
C LYS A 361 24.93 21.87 -4.61
N ASP A 362 24.51 20.76 -4.16
CA ASP A 362 24.89 19.41 -4.65
C ASP A 362 24.39 19.16 -6.07
N VAL A 363 23.14 19.49 -6.35
CA VAL A 363 22.51 19.36 -7.68
C VAL A 363 23.20 20.26 -8.70
N CYS A 364 23.52 21.49 -8.31
CA CYS A 364 24.24 22.43 -9.15
C CYS A 364 25.67 21.95 -9.48
N ILE A 365 26.36 21.37 -8.48
CA ILE A 365 27.68 20.77 -8.68
C ILE A 365 27.60 19.61 -9.66
N PHE A 366 26.66 18.70 -9.44
CA PHE A 366 26.45 17.53 -10.29
C PHE A 366 26.21 17.94 -11.75
N TYR A 367 25.25 18.82 -12.02
CA TYR A 367 24.92 19.21 -13.40
C TYR A 367 26.01 20.06 -14.07
N LYS A 368 26.85 20.78 -13.33
CA LYS A 368 28.04 21.39 -13.89
C LYS A 368 29.05 20.35 -14.38
N CYS A 369 29.29 19.29 -13.58
CA CYS A 369 30.15 18.18 -14.00
C CYS A 369 29.61 17.47 -15.24
N ILE A 370 28.26 17.22 -15.29
CA ILE A 370 27.61 16.61 -16.44
C ILE A 370 27.78 17.47 -17.72
N LEU A 371 27.61 18.78 -17.62
CA LEU A 371 27.80 19.68 -18.76
C LEU A 371 29.27 19.72 -19.24
N GLU A 372 30.24 19.69 -18.35
CA GLU A 372 31.65 19.57 -18.67
C GLU A 372 31.97 18.24 -19.35
N SER A 373 31.47 17.13 -18.83
CA SER A 373 31.66 15.78 -19.39
C SER A 373 31.00 15.63 -20.75
N TYR A 374 29.85 16.27 -20.97
CA TYR A 374 29.14 16.25 -22.26
C TYR A 374 29.92 17.00 -23.35
N GLY A 375 30.50 18.14 -23.01
CA GLY A 375 31.41 18.91 -23.87
C GLY A 375 30.81 19.48 -25.17
N GLN A 376 29.47 19.43 -25.33
CA GLN A 376 28.77 19.99 -26.50
C GLN A 376 27.98 21.24 -26.10
N HIS A 377 28.01 22.26 -26.97
CA HIS A 377 27.21 23.47 -26.81
C HIS A 377 26.03 23.45 -27.77
N ASN A 378 24.84 23.13 -27.24
CA ASN A 378 23.58 23.13 -27.98
C ASN A 378 22.48 23.88 -27.20
N GLU A 379 21.27 23.96 -27.75
CA GLU A 379 20.15 24.64 -27.10
C GLU A 379 19.79 24.09 -25.72
N LYS A 380 19.89 22.75 -25.54
CA LYS A 380 19.59 22.08 -24.27
C LYS A 380 20.60 22.49 -23.20
N THR A 381 21.89 22.44 -23.52
CA THR A 381 22.98 22.83 -22.56
C THR A 381 22.94 24.32 -22.19
N LYS A 382 22.64 25.21 -23.16
CA LYS A 382 22.44 26.65 -22.88
C LYS A 382 21.30 26.86 -21.88
N LYS A 383 20.18 26.17 -22.09
CA LYS A 383 19.00 26.28 -21.22
C LYS A 383 19.28 25.81 -19.77
N ILE A 384 20.07 24.73 -19.59
CA ILE A 384 20.48 24.30 -18.26
C ILE A 384 21.46 25.32 -17.64
N GLN A 385 22.44 25.83 -18.40
CA GLN A 385 23.37 26.86 -17.93
C GLN A 385 22.64 28.11 -17.45
N GLU A 386 21.63 28.57 -18.19
CA GLU A 386 20.76 29.68 -17.77
C GLU A 386 20.00 29.35 -16.48
N LEU A 387 19.44 28.15 -16.36
CA LEU A 387 18.75 27.71 -15.17
C LEU A 387 19.69 27.63 -13.95
N LEU A 388 20.91 27.13 -14.12
CA LEU A 388 21.92 27.07 -13.05
C LEU A 388 22.47 28.48 -12.63
N SER A 389 22.37 29.47 -13.52
CA SER A 389 22.86 30.83 -13.26
C SER A 389 21.84 31.77 -12.63
N ASN A 390 20.55 31.50 -12.84
CA ASN A 390 19.44 32.37 -12.37
C ASN A 390 19.10 32.21 -10.88
N GLY A 391 19.84 31.43 -10.13
CA GLY A 391 19.63 31.15 -8.71
C GLY A 391 20.62 31.85 -7.77
N GLN A 392 21.34 32.89 -8.24
CA GLN A 392 22.20 33.73 -7.40
C GLN A 392 21.50 35.02 -7.01
#